data_bcbc355baace1cf686d5ec87b29ee830
#
_entry.id   bcbc355baace1cf686d5ec87b29ee830
#
_cell.length_a   1.000
_cell.length_b   1.000
_cell.length_c   1.000
_cell.angle_alpha   90.00
_cell.angle_beta   90.00
_cell.angle_gamma   90.00
#
_symmetry.space_group_name_H-M   'P 1'
#
loop_
_entity.id
_entity.type
_entity.pdbx_description
1 polymer ?
#
loop_
_entity_poly.entity_id
_entity_poly.type
_entity_poly.pdbx_seq_one_letter_code
_entity_poly.pdbx_strand_id
1 'polypeptide(L)'
;MGGEILDTVLTRINRSARIIICGAISQYNNTTAVQGPKNYLSLLVNRARMQGMVVFDYADRYAEAITEMAAYLKNGQMKSKEDVVVGLEQFPDALNRLFNGGNFGKLVLQVSPDQ
;
A
#
# COMPACT_ATOMS: atom_id res chain seq x y z
N MET A 1 -5.54 -1.21 3.32
CA MET A 1 -5.70 -2.59 2.83
C MET A 1 -5.93 -3.50 4.02
N GLY A 2 -6.32 -4.74 3.82
CA GLY A 2 -6.88 -5.62 4.84
C GLY A 2 -8.42 -5.57 4.80
N GLY A 3 -9.09 -6.00 5.89
CA GLY A 3 -10.55 -5.94 6.00
C GLY A 3 -11.30 -6.58 4.84
N GLU A 4 -12.40 -5.97 4.42
CA GLU A 4 -13.29 -6.48 3.36
C GLU A 4 -12.60 -6.65 2.00
N ILE A 5 -11.62 -5.80 1.69
CA ILE A 5 -10.86 -5.93 0.43
C ILE A 5 -10.06 -7.23 0.43
N LEU A 6 -9.37 -7.55 1.52
CA LEU A 6 -8.65 -8.81 1.63
C LEU A 6 -9.61 -10.01 1.54
N ASP A 7 -10.75 -9.94 2.22
CA ASP A 7 -11.76 -11.00 2.17
C ASP A 7 -12.30 -11.22 0.75
N THR A 8 -12.57 -10.14 0.02
CA THR A 8 -13.01 -10.23 -1.38
C THR A 8 -11.92 -10.83 -2.27
N VAL A 9 -10.67 -10.40 -2.12
CA VAL A 9 -9.53 -10.94 -2.88
C VAL A 9 -9.38 -12.44 -2.64
N LEU A 10 -9.48 -12.90 -1.39
CA LEU A 10 -9.34 -14.31 -1.04
C LEU A 10 -10.36 -15.22 -1.76
N THR A 11 -11.54 -14.71 -2.10
CA THR A 11 -12.54 -15.48 -2.87
C THR A 11 -12.19 -15.65 -4.35
N ARG A 12 -11.18 -14.92 -4.86
CA ARG A 12 -10.82 -14.83 -6.29
C ARG A 12 -9.38 -15.22 -6.60
N ILE A 13 -8.64 -15.74 -5.62
CA ILE A 13 -7.25 -16.15 -5.82
C ILE A 13 -7.12 -17.40 -6.70
N ASN A 14 -6.10 -17.41 -7.52
CA ASN A 14 -5.73 -18.57 -8.30
C ASN A 14 -5.01 -19.63 -7.46
N ARG A 15 -4.92 -20.85 -8.00
CA ARG A 15 -4.09 -21.91 -7.41
C ARG A 15 -2.65 -21.46 -7.26
N SER A 16 -2.05 -21.75 -6.10
CA SER A 16 -0.68 -21.37 -5.74
C SER A 16 -0.41 -19.88 -5.68
N ALA A 17 -1.44 -19.05 -5.56
CA ALA A 17 -1.30 -17.60 -5.39
C ALA A 17 -0.42 -17.24 -4.20
N ARG A 18 0.23 -16.08 -4.31
CA ARG A 18 1.02 -15.48 -3.22
C ARG A 18 0.40 -14.14 -2.85
N ILE A 19 0.06 -13.97 -1.60
CA ILE A 19 -0.47 -12.74 -1.03
C ILE A 19 0.58 -12.17 -0.09
N ILE A 20 1.12 -11.01 -0.43
CA ILE A 20 2.13 -10.33 0.38
C ILE A 20 1.45 -9.21 1.19
N ILE A 21 1.56 -9.29 2.51
CA ILE A 21 1.01 -8.31 3.44
C ILE A 21 2.10 -7.29 3.76
N CYS A 22 1.97 -6.10 3.19
CA CYS A 22 2.88 -4.97 3.44
C CYS A 22 2.31 -3.98 4.47
N GLY A 23 1.06 -4.16 4.90
CA GLY A 23 0.37 -3.32 5.88
C GLY A 23 -1.13 -3.62 5.94
N ALA A 24 -1.79 -3.09 6.97
CA ALA A 24 -3.20 -3.32 7.24
C ALA A 24 -3.88 -2.01 7.68
N ILE A 25 -3.77 -0.96 6.88
CA ILE A 25 -4.25 0.41 7.23
C ILE A 25 -5.73 0.45 7.63
N SER A 26 -6.56 -0.43 7.10
CA SER A 26 -7.97 -0.57 7.49
C SER A 26 -8.18 -0.98 8.95
N GLN A 27 -7.12 -1.43 9.63
CA GLN A 27 -7.16 -1.92 11.00
C GLN A 27 -6.45 -0.98 11.99
N TYR A 28 -5.69 0.03 11.51
CA TYR A 28 -4.81 0.84 12.37
C TYR A 28 -5.59 1.69 13.39
N ASN A 29 -6.81 2.10 13.05
CA ASN A 29 -7.65 2.90 13.93
C ASN A 29 -8.69 2.07 14.72
N ASN A 30 -8.60 0.74 14.68
CA ASN A 30 -9.54 -0.09 15.43
C ASN A 30 -9.28 0.04 16.93
N THR A 31 -10.34 0.30 17.68
CA THR A 31 -10.34 0.29 19.15
C THR A 31 -10.65 -1.07 19.74
N THR A 32 -11.03 -2.03 18.90
CA THR A 32 -11.31 -3.43 19.25
C THR A 32 -10.24 -4.35 18.63
N ALA A 33 -10.25 -5.61 19.03
CA ALA A 33 -9.32 -6.61 18.47
C ALA A 33 -9.40 -6.67 16.94
N VAL A 34 -8.24 -6.77 16.31
CA VAL A 34 -8.14 -6.92 14.85
C VAL A 34 -8.87 -8.20 14.41
N GLN A 35 -9.77 -8.05 13.44
CA GLN A 35 -10.48 -9.18 12.86
C GLN A 35 -9.66 -9.78 11.73
N GLY A 36 -9.44 -11.10 11.80
CA GLY A 36 -8.82 -11.85 10.70
C GLY A 36 -9.76 -11.97 9.49
N PRO A 37 -9.23 -12.37 8.33
CA PRO A 37 -10.05 -12.58 7.14
C PRO A 37 -10.98 -13.80 7.32
N LYS A 38 -12.25 -13.64 6.93
CA LYS A 38 -13.27 -14.68 7.03
C LYS A 38 -13.02 -15.80 6.02
N ASN A 39 -12.48 -15.43 4.85
CA ASN A 39 -12.29 -16.36 3.72
C ASN A 39 -10.89 -17.02 3.70
N TYR A 40 -10.19 -17.10 4.84
CA TYR A 40 -8.81 -17.65 4.90
C TYR A 40 -8.72 -19.12 4.43
N LEU A 41 -9.80 -19.90 4.51
CA LEU A 41 -9.82 -21.28 3.99
C LEU A 41 -9.59 -21.38 2.48
N SER A 42 -9.79 -20.27 1.75
CA SER A 42 -9.41 -20.20 0.34
C SER A 42 -7.91 -20.45 0.12
N LEU A 43 -7.07 -20.16 1.12
CA LEU A 43 -5.63 -20.47 1.06
C LEU A 43 -5.40 -21.99 0.99
N LEU A 44 -6.13 -22.77 1.79
CA LEU A 44 -6.05 -24.22 1.76
C LEU A 44 -6.53 -24.78 0.42
N VAL A 45 -7.74 -24.37 -0.01
CA VAL A 45 -8.36 -24.87 -1.25
C VAL A 45 -7.48 -24.60 -2.46
N ASN A 46 -6.88 -23.42 -2.52
CA ASN A 46 -6.03 -23.00 -3.63
C ASN A 46 -4.54 -23.32 -3.43
N ARG A 47 -4.14 -23.97 -2.33
CA ARG A 47 -2.71 -24.19 -1.97
C ARG A 47 -1.90 -22.89 -2.07
N ALA A 48 -2.54 -21.78 -1.73
CA ALA A 48 -1.98 -20.45 -1.74
C ALA A 48 -1.23 -20.17 -0.42
N ARG A 49 -0.42 -19.12 -0.43
CA ARG A 49 0.26 -18.65 0.78
C ARG A 49 0.06 -17.15 0.99
N MET A 50 -0.01 -16.77 2.25
CA MET A 50 -0.09 -15.39 2.70
C MET A 50 1.07 -15.13 3.67
N GLN A 51 1.86 -14.09 3.40
CA GLN A 51 3.09 -13.83 4.14
C GLN A 51 3.29 -12.33 4.34
N GLY A 52 3.73 -11.94 5.55
CA GLY A 52 4.17 -10.57 5.84
C GLY A 52 5.49 -10.23 5.14
N MET A 53 5.66 -8.96 4.80
CA MET A 53 6.89 -8.41 4.23
C MET A 53 7.12 -7.01 4.80
N VAL A 54 8.34 -6.74 5.22
CA VAL A 54 8.80 -5.41 5.61
C VAL A 54 9.95 -5.01 4.68
N VAL A 55 9.83 -3.83 4.08
CA VAL A 55 10.79 -3.37 3.05
C VAL A 55 12.21 -3.24 3.60
N PHE A 56 12.37 -2.95 4.89
CA PHE A 56 13.68 -2.79 5.53
C PHE A 56 14.54 -4.06 5.53
N ASP A 57 13.93 -5.24 5.40
CA ASP A 57 14.64 -6.52 5.28
C ASP A 57 15.42 -6.64 3.96
N TYR A 58 15.19 -5.71 3.02
CA TYR A 58 15.81 -5.66 1.69
C TYR A 58 16.65 -4.39 1.47
N ALA A 59 17.14 -3.78 2.56
CA ALA A 59 17.87 -2.51 2.49
C ALA A 59 19.14 -2.58 1.62
N ASP A 60 19.81 -3.71 1.60
CA ASP A 60 20.98 -4.02 0.75
C ASP A 60 20.68 -3.97 -0.75
N ARG A 61 19.41 -4.10 -1.15
CA ARG A 61 18.95 -4.07 -2.54
C ARG A 61 18.30 -2.76 -2.98
N TYR A 62 18.27 -1.74 -2.11
CA TYR A 62 17.62 -0.47 -2.45
C TYR A 62 18.24 0.22 -3.65
N ALA A 63 19.57 0.22 -3.76
CA ALA A 63 20.26 0.86 -4.89
C ALA A 63 19.89 0.22 -6.24
N GLU A 64 19.77 -1.11 -6.28
CA GLU A 64 19.30 -1.87 -7.45
C GLU A 64 17.89 -1.44 -7.84
N ALA A 65 16.96 -1.50 -6.88
CA ALA A 65 15.56 -1.17 -7.10
C ALA A 65 15.35 0.30 -7.54
N ILE A 66 16.06 1.25 -6.91
CA ILE A 66 16.00 2.68 -7.26
C ILE A 66 16.47 2.89 -8.69
N THR A 67 17.58 2.27 -9.09
CA THR A 67 18.14 2.40 -10.43
C THR A 67 17.17 1.87 -11.49
N GLU A 68 16.57 0.72 -11.26
CA GLU A 68 15.60 0.10 -12.18
C GLU A 68 14.32 0.95 -12.28
N MET A 69 13.74 1.37 -11.16
CA MET A 69 12.55 2.22 -11.15
C MET A 69 12.80 3.58 -11.82
N ALA A 70 13.96 4.20 -11.60
CA ALA A 70 14.32 5.45 -12.25
C ALA A 70 14.41 5.29 -13.78
N ALA A 71 14.94 4.15 -14.26
CA ALA A 71 14.96 3.84 -15.68
C ALA A 71 13.55 3.69 -16.26
N TYR A 72 12.64 3.01 -15.55
CA TYR A 72 11.23 2.87 -15.98
C TYR A 72 10.48 4.20 -15.99
N LEU A 73 10.73 5.09 -15.04
CA LEU A 73 10.17 6.44 -15.05
C LEU A 73 10.68 7.24 -16.25
N LYS A 74 12.00 7.19 -16.49
CA LYS A 74 12.64 7.96 -17.56
C LYS A 74 12.19 7.54 -18.96
N ASN A 75 11.93 6.24 -19.17
CA ASN A 75 11.50 5.72 -20.46
C ASN A 75 9.97 5.62 -20.62
N GLY A 76 9.20 6.08 -19.60
CA GLY A 76 7.74 6.11 -19.64
C GLY A 76 7.03 4.76 -19.40
N GLN A 77 7.78 3.69 -19.07
CA GLN A 77 7.22 2.40 -18.73
C GLN A 77 6.54 2.38 -17.36
N MET A 78 6.95 3.28 -16.47
CA MET A 78 6.30 3.53 -15.18
C MET A 78 5.83 4.97 -15.09
N LYS A 79 4.68 5.19 -14.47
CA LYS A 79 4.14 6.53 -14.23
C LYS A 79 3.90 6.69 -12.73
N SER A 80 4.28 7.85 -12.18
CA SER A 80 3.85 8.28 -10.85
C SER A 80 2.61 9.14 -10.94
N LYS A 81 1.82 9.15 -9.90
CA LYS A 81 0.70 10.07 -9.71
C LYS A 81 0.79 10.65 -8.30
N GLU A 82 0.83 11.95 -8.24
CA GLU A 82 0.90 12.70 -6.99
C GLU A 82 -0.35 13.57 -6.85
N ASP A 83 -0.83 13.67 -5.61
CA ASP A 83 -1.90 14.57 -5.20
C ASP A 83 -1.25 15.57 -4.23
N VAL A 84 -0.91 16.75 -4.74
CA VAL A 84 -0.12 17.77 -4.01
C VAL A 84 -1.06 18.73 -3.32
N VAL A 85 -0.90 18.88 -2.00
CA VAL A 85 -1.54 19.89 -1.17
C VAL A 85 -0.49 20.91 -0.76
N VAL A 86 -0.76 22.20 -0.98
CA VAL A 86 0.20 23.27 -0.73
C VAL A 86 -0.10 23.96 0.59
N GLY A 87 0.95 24.15 1.39
CA GLY A 87 0.91 24.86 2.68
C GLY A 87 0.88 23.93 3.89
N LEU A 88 1.74 24.23 4.86
CA LEU A 88 1.85 23.44 6.09
C LEU A 88 0.56 23.45 6.92
N GLU A 89 -0.20 24.53 6.85
CA GLU A 89 -1.49 24.67 7.54
C GLU A 89 -2.53 23.66 7.05
N GLN A 90 -2.37 23.11 5.85
CA GLN A 90 -3.26 22.09 5.30
C GLN A 90 -2.97 20.68 5.83
N PHE A 91 -1.93 20.49 6.66
CA PHE A 91 -1.52 19.16 7.14
C PHE A 91 -2.65 18.35 7.79
N PRO A 92 -3.48 18.91 8.71
CA PRO A 92 -4.55 18.14 9.34
C PRO A 92 -5.59 17.62 8.35
N ASP A 93 -5.97 18.45 7.39
CA ASP A 93 -6.95 18.07 6.37
C ASP A 93 -6.37 17.08 5.37
N ALA A 94 -5.12 17.25 4.97
CA ALA A 94 -4.40 16.29 4.12
C ALA A 94 -4.29 14.92 4.79
N LEU A 95 -3.98 14.88 6.10
CA LEU A 95 -3.92 13.63 6.86
C LEU A 95 -5.30 12.93 6.91
N ASN A 96 -6.36 13.70 7.19
CA ASN A 96 -7.72 13.16 7.18
C ASN A 96 -8.11 12.61 5.80
N ARG A 97 -7.76 13.30 4.71
CA ARG A 97 -7.98 12.81 3.34
C ARG A 97 -7.31 11.45 3.11
N LEU A 98 -6.09 11.26 3.62
CA LEU A 98 -5.37 9.99 3.49
C LEU A 98 -6.12 8.83 4.16
N PHE A 99 -6.64 9.04 5.37
CA PHE A 99 -7.39 8.01 6.11
C PHE A 99 -8.78 7.73 5.53
N ASN A 100 -9.41 8.74 4.93
CA ASN A 100 -10.73 8.61 4.31
C ASN A 100 -10.69 8.16 2.85
N GLY A 101 -9.50 7.95 2.28
CA GLY A 101 -9.31 7.56 0.88
C GLY A 101 -9.69 8.67 -0.12
N GLY A 102 -9.65 9.93 0.30
CA GLY A 102 -10.00 11.10 -0.52
C GLY A 102 -8.88 11.59 -1.44
N ASN A 103 -7.73 10.92 -1.47
CA ASN A 103 -6.61 11.24 -2.36
C ASN A 103 -6.52 10.27 -3.53
N PHE A 104 -5.90 10.72 -4.61
CA PHE A 104 -5.58 9.88 -5.76
C PHE A 104 -4.08 9.89 -6.05
N GLY A 105 -3.43 8.76 -5.82
CA GLY A 105 -1.98 8.61 -5.92
C GLY A 105 -1.26 8.91 -4.60
N LYS A 106 -0.01 9.35 -4.69
CA LYS A 106 0.80 9.72 -3.52
C LYS A 106 0.38 11.08 -3.00
N LEU A 107 -0.23 11.12 -1.83
CA LEU A 107 -0.52 12.39 -1.16
C LEU A 107 0.78 13.03 -0.67
N VAL A 108 1.04 14.25 -1.10
CA VAL A 108 2.24 15.03 -0.79
C VAL A 108 1.81 16.37 -0.22
N LEU A 109 2.39 16.78 0.90
CA LEU A 109 2.24 18.12 1.44
C LEU A 109 3.46 18.95 1.05
N GLN A 110 3.28 19.95 0.19
CA GLN A 110 4.33 20.89 -0.19
C GLN A 110 4.40 21.99 0.87
N VAL A 111 5.44 21.97 1.70
CA VAL A 111 5.62 22.93 2.81
C VAL A 111 6.34 24.22 2.41
N SER A 112 7.05 24.19 1.27
CA SER A 112 7.72 25.35 0.69
C SER A 112 7.73 25.23 -0.84
N PRO A 113 7.90 26.33 -1.59
CA PRO A 113 8.16 26.23 -3.04
C PRO A 113 9.39 25.36 -3.33
N ASP A 114 9.37 24.67 -4.46
CA ASP A 114 10.55 23.96 -4.96
C ASP A 114 11.67 24.95 -5.23
N GLN A 115 12.90 24.62 -4.81
CA GLN A 115 14.10 25.44 -5.03
C GLN A 115 14.70 25.14 -6.40
#